data_f3ae5602efdf503ca83a331396396747
#
_entry.id   f3ae5602efdf503ca83a331396396747
#
_cell.length_a   1.000
_cell.length_b   1.000
_cell.length_c   1.000
_cell.angle_alpha   90.00
_cell.angle_beta   90.00
_cell.angle_gamma   90.00
#
_symmetry.space_group_name_H-M   'P 1'
#
loop_
_entity.id
_entity.type
_entity.pdbx_description
1 polymer ?
#
loop_
_entity_poly.entity_id
_entity_poly.type
_entity_poly.pdbx_seq_one_letter_code
_entity_poly.pdbx_strand_id
1 'polypeptide(L)'
;MKKLAMLTVKGAVGLVPKAVRNKLKSNHKLTEFYSRSLQRSGLFYGFPSEKKRMALYSAYLKQQSHYMQSLSPVDKSDFKIQVVIFGAKSLSLTLDSLNQAGVKHERICVVGESSMGETVRCASTISEAVNDLLESTQLLLLNSGDTISKVSFNMFLKCDSGVDIVYCDTDKVDTKERRVSPHFLPDWNPDLQLSTGYVFTGVMCKAALIKKSLVTASSIAGLVTELWLKQPKLSVEHVPYTLVHRFFNKKRAIESLADIRTVIESCIPAIPSYNEDLAVNTIQWPVESEPLVSLIIPTKNGKALVKACIESILEKTVYQNYEILLIDNGSDEKESLDYFSELDKHSKIRVLRYPGEFNYSAINNFGAQHACNDSTVIGLINNDIEVINPHWLTSMVGHAMRSDVGCVGAKLLYSDGRIQHAGVVLGYGGGAGHAHKYFPRYHPGYMKRLIATQNYSAVTAACLLVRKSLFVEVGGLNEKDLTVAFNDVDFCLRVKELGVRNIYCAEAELYHHESVSRGLDHAPAKAARFNRELEYLKVQWKNYIEHDPAYSPNLTLLRENFSIKAKEEFSS
;
A
#
# COMPACT_ATOMS: atom_id res chain seq x y z
N MET A 1 19.70 -0.93 30.02
CA MET A 1 18.71 -0.11 30.74
C MET A 1 17.40 0.08 29.94
N LYS A 2 17.38 0.64 28.69
CA LYS A 2 16.15 0.87 27.93
C LYS A 2 15.26 -0.38 27.67
N LYS A 3 15.86 -1.55 27.42
CA LYS A 3 15.12 -2.80 27.20
C LYS A 3 14.43 -3.30 28.47
N LEU A 4 15.09 -3.23 29.61
CA LEU A 4 14.54 -3.64 30.91
C LEU A 4 13.39 -2.72 31.35
N ALA A 5 13.56 -1.39 31.21
CA ALA A 5 12.49 -0.41 31.46
C ALA A 5 11.27 -0.64 30.56
N MET A 6 11.46 -0.96 29.26
CA MET A 6 10.35 -1.27 28.36
C MET A 6 9.68 -2.62 28.66
N LEU A 7 10.39 -3.61 29.20
CA LEU A 7 9.78 -4.86 29.67
C LEU A 7 8.86 -4.60 30.88
N THR A 8 9.29 -3.73 31.81
CA THR A 8 8.47 -3.32 32.96
C THR A 8 7.19 -2.58 32.47
N VAL A 9 7.33 -1.63 31.55
CA VAL A 9 6.17 -0.93 30.96
C VAL A 9 5.25 -1.91 30.22
N LYS A 10 5.78 -2.86 29.45
CA LYS A 10 4.98 -3.88 28.77
C LYS A 10 4.23 -4.78 29.75
N GLY A 11 4.86 -5.16 30.88
CA GLY A 11 4.23 -5.90 31.97
C GLY A 11 3.10 -5.09 32.62
N ALA A 12 3.34 -3.82 32.93
CA ALA A 12 2.35 -2.92 33.53
C ALA A 12 1.14 -2.70 32.60
N VAL A 13 1.35 -2.51 31.29
CA VAL A 13 0.28 -2.41 30.29
C VAL A 13 -0.54 -3.70 30.21
N GLY A 14 0.09 -4.87 30.43
CA GLY A 14 -0.61 -6.16 30.50
C GLY A 14 -1.59 -6.27 31.66
N LEU A 15 -1.33 -5.58 32.78
CA LEU A 15 -2.17 -5.57 33.98
C LEU A 15 -3.36 -4.60 33.89
N VAL A 16 -3.38 -3.69 32.90
CA VAL A 16 -4.48 -2.73 32.70
C VAL A 16 -5.75 -3.47 32.24
N PRO A 17 -6.93 -3.19 32.87
CA PRO A 17 -8.21 -3.78 32.48
C PRO A 17 -8.49 -3.61 30.98
N LYS A 18 -9.09 -4.64 30.34
CA LYS A 18 -9.31 -4.69 28.89
C LYS A 18 -10.05 -3.45 28.34
N ALA A 19 -11.07 -2.96 29.06
CA ALA A 19 -11.83 -1.77 28.67
C ALA A 19 -10.97 -0.50 28.63
N VAL A 20 -10.16 -0.27 29.66
CA VAL A 20 -9.25 0.89 29.75
C VAL A 20 -8.15 0.78 28.69
N ARG A 21 -7.60 -0.42 28.51
CA ARG A 21 -6.58 -0.70 27.49
C ARG A 21 -7.09 -0.44 26.08
N ASN A 22 -8.34 -0.81 25.77
CA ASN A 22 -8.97 -0.53 24.47
C ASN A 22 -9.15 0.98 24.26
N LYS A 23 -9.59 1.72 25.27
CA LYS A 23 -9.67 3.20 25.21
C LYS A 23 -8.31 3.87 25.03
N LEU A 24 -7.25 3.34 25.66
CA LEU A 24 -5.89 3.83 25.43
C LEU A 24 -5.37 3.49 24.04
N LYS A 25 -5.72 2.31 23.50
CA LYS A 25 -5.34 1.87 22.15
C LYS A 25 -6.03 2.70 21.05
N SER A 26 -7.20 3.26 21.27
CA SER A 26 -7.88 4.14 20.30
C SER A 26 -7.20 5.50 20.14
N ASN A 27 -6.32 5.88 21.07
CA ASN A 27 -5.53 7.09 20.94
C ASN A 27 -4.29 6.84 20.05
N HIS A 28 -4.35 7.28 18.80
CA HIS A 28 -3.29 7.08 17.80
C HIS A 28 -1.92 7.59 18.26
N LYS A 29 -1.85 8.80 18.83
CA LYS A 29 -0.58 9.40 19.30
C LYS A 29 0.08 8.55 20.38
N LEU A 30 -0.71 8.09 21.35
CA LEU A 30 -0.23 7.25 22.45
C LEU A 30 0.23 5.87 21.94
N THR A 31 -0.54 5.26 21.05
CA THR A 31 -0.22 3.95 20.45
C THR A 31 1.03 4.04 19.57
N GLU A 32 1.16 5.08 18.80
CA GLU A 32 2.37 5.33 17.98
C GLU A 32 3.61 5.54 18.86
N PHE A 33 3.51 6.35 19.90
CA PHE A 33 4.61 6.57 20.86
C PHE A 33 5.04 5.25 21.54
N TYR A 34 4.08 4.48 22.02
CA TYR A 34 4.34 3.19 22.66
C TYR A 34 4.97 2.19 21.69
N SER A 35 4.43 2.06 20.48
CA SER A 35 4.94 1.18 19.44
C SER A 35 6.35 1.57 18.98
N ARG A 36 6.62 2.86 18.79
CA ARG A 36 7.97 3.38 18.49
C ARG A 36 8.97 3.06 19.61
N SER A 37 8.53 3.14 20.86
CA SER A 37 9.37 2.82 22.03
C SER A 37 9.69 1.32 22.09
N LEU A 38 8.70 0.46 21.78
CA LEU A 38 8.91 -0.99 21.64
C LEU A 38 9.85 -1.32 20.48
N GLN A 39 9.70 -0.67 19.32
CA GLN A 39 10.60 -0.84 18.18
C GLN A 39 12.04 -0.46 18.53
N ARG A 40 12.24 0.71 19.16
CA ARG A 40 13.58 1.18 19.58
C ARG A 40 14.26 0.22 20.56
N SER A 41 13.49 -0.47 21.40
CA SER A 41 14.00 -1.44 22.36
C SER A 41 14.21 -2.85 21.76
N GLY A 42 13.74 -3.11 20.52
CA GLY A 42 13.78 -4.42 19.89
C GLY A 42 12.78 -5.42 20.48
N LEU A 43 11.71 -4.94 21.13
CA LEU A 43 10.65 -5.75 21.74
C LEU A 43 9.38 -5.83 20.90
N PHE A 44 9.40 -5.29 19.68
CA PHE A 44 8.24 -5.21 18.79
C PHE A 44 8.33 -6.28 17.70
N TYR A 45 7.50 -7.33 17.77
CA TYR A 45 7.27 -8.35 16.71
C TYR A 45 8.51 -8.75 15.88
N GLY A 46 9.64 -9.04 16.53
CA GLY A 46 10.88 -9.35 15.82
C GLY A 46 11.51 -8.18 15.05
N PHE A 47 10.94 -6.98 15.19
CA PHE A 47 11.50 -5.77 14.57
C PHE A 47 12.88 -5.48 15.17
N PRO A 48 13.91 -5.22 14.36
CA PRO A 48 15.25 -5.00 14.87
C PRO A 48 15.32 -3.74 15.72
N SER A 49 16.14 -3.79 16.80
CA SER A 49 16.42 -2.62 17.64
C SER A 49 17.02 -1.48 16.81
N GLU A 50 16.95 -0.24 17.31
CA GLU A 50 17.52 0.93 16.63
C GLU A 50 19.00 0.72 16.24
N LYS A 51 19.81 0.16 17.17
CA LYS A 51 21.22 -0.17 16.91
C LYS A 51 21.37 -1.17 15.75
N LYS A 52 20.54 -2.23 15.73
CA LYS A 52 20.57 -3.21 14.63
C LYS A 52 20.10 -2.61 13.32
N ARG A 53 19.04 -1.77 13.30
CA ARG A 53 18.58 -1.06 12.10
C ARG A 53 19.65 -0.14 11.51
N MET A 54 20.36 0.61 12.37
CA MET A 54 21.47 1.45 11.92
C MET A 54 22.60 0.61 11.32
N ALA A 55 22.93 -0.54 11.92
CA ALA A 55 23.95 -1.45 11.37
C ALA A 55 23.53 -2.03 10.00
N LEU A 56 22.26 -2.46 9.86
CA LEU A 56 21.72 -2.93 8.59
C LEU A 56 21.75 -1.83 7.53
N TYR A 57 21.33 -0.62 7.90
CA TYR A 57 21.36 0.50 6.96
C TYR A 57 22.79 0.90 6.56
N SER A 58 23.73 0.88 7.48
CA SER A 58 25.15 1.11 7.18
C SER A 58 25.73 0.05 6.22
N ALA A 59 25.31 -1.21 6.36
CA ALA A 59 25.69 -2.28 5.44
C ALA A 59 25.11 -2.05 4.03
N TYR A 60 23.82 -1.69 3.94
CA TYR A 60 23.18 -1.30 2.69
C TYR A 60 23.92 -0.14 2.00
N LEU A 61 24.25 0.93 2.73
CA LEU A 61 24.95 2.09 2.17
C LEU A 61 26.32 1.73 1.60
N LYS A 62 27.07 0.82 2.23
CA LYS A 62 28.35 0.34 1.72
C LYS A 62 28.19 -0.40 0.39
N GLN A 63 27.17 -1.24 0.29
CA GLN A 63 26.84 -1.98 -0.93
C GLN A 63 26.41 -1.01 -2.05
N GLN A 64 25.48 -0.09 -1.74
CA GLN A 64 25.07 0.96 -2.68
C GLN A 64 26.26 1.77 -3.19
N SER A 65 27.16 2.19 -2.30
CA SER A 65 28.36 2.95 -2.66
C SER A 65 29.28 2.15 -3.58
N HIS A 66 29.50 0.87 -3.28
CA HIS A 66 30.30 -0.01 -4.12
C HIS A 66 29.73 -0.15 -5.53
N TYR A 67 28.41 -0.41 -5.63
CA TYR A 67 27.71 -0.47 -6.91
C TYR A 67 27.83 0.84 -7.69
N MET A 68 27.56 1.98 -7.06
CA MET A 68 27.62 3.29 -7.70
C MET A 68 29.03 3.66 -8.20
N GLN A 69 30.07 3.22 -7.49
CA GLN A 69 31.46 3.42 -7.91
C GLN A 69 31.86 2.53 -9.09
N SER A 70 31.25 1.35 -9.24
CA SER A 70 31.51 0.46 -10.39
C SER A 70 30.87 0.96 -11.69
N LEU A 71 29.94 1.93 -11.61
CA LEU A 71 29.31 2.51 -12.78
C LEU A 71 30.30 3.44 -13.53
N SER A 72 30.39 3.28 -14.84
CA SER A 72 31.20 4.16 -15.69
C SER A 72 30.82 5.64 -15.50
N PRO A 73 31.77 6.57 -15.53
CA PRO A 73 31.46 8.00 -15.52
C PRO A 73 30.50 8.37 -16.65
N VAL A 74 29.57 9.28 -16.39
CA VAL A 74 28.71 9.84 -17.44
C VAL A 74 29.44 11.01 -18.08
N ASP A 75 29.50 11.04 -19.41
CA ASP A 75 29.97 12.23 -20.13
C ASP A 75 28.96 13.37 -19.90
N LYS A 76 29.47 14.47 -19.34
CA LYS A 76 28.64 15.59 -18.91
C LYS A 76 28.31 16.59 -20.01
N SER A 77 28.89 16.42 -21.21
CA SER A 77 28.83 17.41 -22.29
C SER A 77 27.43 17.53 -22.91
N ASP A 78 26.63 16.47 -22.91
CA ASP A 78 25.35 16.41 -23.61
C ASP A 78 24.09 16.50 -22.73
N PHE A 79 24.21 16.47 -21.39
CA PHE A 79 23.04 16.45 -20.52
C PHE A 79 22.50 17.85 -20.20
N LYS A 80 21.28 18.11 -20.71
CA LYS A 80 20.51 19.33 -20.39
C LYS A 80 19.60 19.06 -19.16
N ILE A 81 20.18 18.99 -17.94
CA ILE A 81 19.40 18.93 -16.71
C ILE A 81 19.26 20.32 -16.12
N GLN A 82 18.02 20.68 -15.81
CA GLN A 82 17.65 21.82 -14.97
C GLN A 82 17.21 21.32 -13.59
N VAL A 83 17.77 21.89 -12.51
CA VAL A 83 17.32 21.59 -11.15
C VAL A 83 16.26 22.60 -10.75
N VAL A 84 15.10 22.10 -10.29
CA VAL A 84 14.01 22.93 -9.79
C VAL A 84 13.82 22.67 -8.31
N ILE A 85 13.93 23.69 -7.49
CA ILE A 85 13.85 23.61 -6.03
C ILE A 85 12.55 24.26 -5.55
N PHE A 86 11.73 23.51 -4.82
CA PHE A 86 10.47 23.99 -4.25
C PHE A 86 10.67 24.59 -2.86
N GLY A 87 10.30 25.88 -2.71
CA GLY A 87 10.39 26.66 -1.48
C GLY A 87 11.82 27.16 -1.19
N ALA A 88 11.96 28.02 -0.17
CA ALA A 88 13.23 28.69 0.15
C ALA A 88 13.82 28.35 1.53
N LYS A 89 13.08 27.66 2.40
CA LYS A 89 13.56 27.38 3.76
C LYS A 89 14.75 26.43 3.72
N SER A 90 15.90 26.87 4.29
CA SER A 90 17.17 26.10 4.30
C SER A 90 17.75 25.89 2.88
N LEU A 91 17.47 26.79 1.96
CA LEU A 91 17.90 26.70 0.55
C LEU A 91 19.43 26.61 0.41
N SER A 92 20.20 27.29 1.26
CA SER A 92 21.67 27.24 1.25
C SER A 92 22.22 25.80 1.30
N LEU A 93 21.61 24.94 2.11
CA LEU A 93 22.02 23.52 2.19
C LEU A 93 21.90 22.80 0.83
N THR A 94 20.82 23.08 0.11
CA THR A 94 20.58 22.48 -1.21
C THR A 94 21.56 23.06 -2.23
N LEU A 95 21.75 24.36 -2.27
CA LEU A 95 22.67 25.04 -3.19
C LEU A 95 24.12 24.57 -2.98
N ASP A 96 24.56 24.49 -1.72
CA ASP A 96 25.90 24.03 -1.39
C ASP A 96 26.13 22.56 -1.87
N SER A 97 25.14 21.68 -1.66
CA SER A 97 25.24 20.30 -2.10
C SER A 97 25.24 20.17 -3.63
N LEU A 98 24.44 20.98 -4.33
CA LEU A 98 24.41 21.01 -5.80
C LEU A 98 25.72 21.58 -6.37
N ASN A 99 26.28 22.61 -5.77
CA ASN A 99 27.58 23.16 -6.15
C ASN A 99 28.68 22.10 -5.99
N GLN A 100 28.72 21.37 -4.87
CA GLN A 100 29.64 20.24 -4.65
C GLN A 100 29.43 19.11 -5.66
N ALA A 101 28.21 18.89 -6.12
CA ALA A 101 27.88 17.94 -7.18
C ALA A 101 28.30 18.44 -8.58
N GLY A 102 28.70 19.72 -8.71
CA GLY A 102 29.15 20.36 -9.95
C GLY A 102 27.99 20.91 -10.80
N VAL A 103 26.84 21.19 -10.20
CA VAL A 103 25.71 21.85 -10.85
C VAL A 103 25.91 23.36 -10.82
N LYS A 104 25.91 24.00 -11.99
CA LYS A 104 26.07 25.46 -12.10
C LYS A 104 24.80 26.19 -11.72
N HIS A 105 24.89 27.38 -11.14
CA HIS A 105 23.77 28.20 -10.70
C HIS A 105 22.77 28.54 -11.82
N GLU A 106 23.27 28.73 -13.05
CA GLU A 106 22.42 28.98 -14.24
C GLU A 106 21.46 27.82 -14.56
N ARG A 107 21.71 26.62 -14.00
CA ARG A 107 20.87 25.44 -14.13
C ARG A 107 19.96 25.20 -12.93
N ILE A 108 19.79 26.20 -12.08
CA ILE A 108 18.97 26.10 -10.88
C ILE A 108 17.84 27.15 -10.96
N CYS A 109 16.61 26.71 -10.70
CA CYS A 109 15.46 27.58 -10.55
C CYS A 109 14.77 27.28 -9.22
N VAL A 110 14.41 28.32 -8.46
CA VAL A 110 13.65 28.20 -7.21
C VAL A 110 12.21 28.58 -7.46
N VAL A 111 11.27 27.73 -7.05
CA VAL A 111 9.82 27.92 -7.24
C VAL A 111 9.17 28.30 -5.91
N GLY A 112 8.24 29.26 -5.96
CA GLY A 112 7.47 29.73 -4.81
C GLY A 112 8.04 31.00 -4.16
N GLU A 113 9.05 31.62 -4.76
CA GLU A 113 9.66 32.88 -4.31
C GLU A 113 9.82 33.84 -5.49
N SER A 114 9.64 35.15 -5.23
CA SER A 114 9.65 36.16 -6.28
C SER A 114 11.03 36.78 -6.54
N SER A 115 11.97 36.76 -5.60
CA SER A 115 13.38 37.11 -5.82
C SER A 115 14.27 36.62 -4.67
N MET A 116 15.50 36.19 -5.00
CA MET A 116 16.51 35.70 -4.04
C MET A 116 17.92 36.20 -4.43
N GLY A 117 18.09 37.54 -4.65
CA GLY A 117 19.36 38.06 -5.10
C GLY A 117 19.69 37.74 -6.56
N GLU A 118 20.84 38.21 -7.05
CA GLU A 118 21.18 38.10 -8.48
C GLU A 118 21.71 36.75 -8.96
N THR A 119 21.83 35.75 -8.08
CA THR A 119 22.61 34.53 -8.39
C THR A 119 21.82 33.31 -8.82
N VAL A 120 20.52 33.21 -8.53
CA VAL A 120 19.68 32.06 -8.86
C VAL A 120 18.34 32.52 -9.44
N ARG A 121 17.92 31.91 -10.54
CA ARG A 121 16.61 32.18 -11.16
C ARG A 121 15.47 31.80 -10.20
N CYS A 122 14.48 32.67 -10.09
CA CYS A 122 13.25 32.42 -9.32
C CYS A 122 12.04 32.40 -10.26
N ALA A 123 11.02 31.64 -9.85
CA ALA A 123 9.74 31.58 -10.53
C ALA A 123 8.62 31.42 -9.49
N SER A 124 7.45 31.98 -9.75
CA SER A 124 6.29 31.86 -8.85
C SER A 124 5.66 30.46 -8.92
N THR A 125 5.71 29.84 -10.09
CA THR A 125 5.14 28.52 -10.36
C THR A 125 6.10 27.62 -11.13
N ILE A 126 5.85 26.32 -11.10
CA ILE A 126 6.61 25.36 -11.90
C ILE A 126 6.41 25.59 -13.42
N SER A 127 5.22 26.01 -13.84
CA SER A 127 4.94 26.33 -15.24
C SER A 127 5.81 27.50 -15.73
N GLU A 128 5.96 28.56 -14.92
CA GLU A 128 6.87 29.66 -15.20
C GLU A 128 8.33 29.20 -15.24
N ALA A 129 8.74 28.36 -14.29
CA ALA A 129 10.10 27.83 -14.21
C ALA A 129 10.54 27.08 -15.47
N VAL A 130 9.61 26.45 -16.20
CA VAL A 130 9.91 25.64 -17.39
C VAL A 130 9.62 26.36 -18.72
N ASN A 131 9.01 27.54 -18.69
CA ASN A 131 8.47 28.20 -19.88
C ASN A 131 9.53 28.35 -21.00
N ASP A 132 10.73 28.80 -20.68
CA ASP A 132 11.81 29.06 -21.63
C ASP A 132 12.71 27.83 -21.91
N LEU A 133 12.44 26.71 -21.28
CA LEU A 133 13.24 25.49 -21.45
C LEU A 133 12.81 24.74 -22.74
N LEU A 134 13.75 24.01 -23.32
CA LEU A 134 13.42 23.07 -24.40
C LEU A 134 12.54 21.94 -23.85
N GLU A 135 11.61 21.42 -24.64
CA GLU A 135 10.76 20.29 -24.26
C GLU A 135 11.55 19.04 -23.85
N SER A 136 12.71 18.82 -24.44
CA SER A 136 13.62 17.71 -24.14
C SER A 136 14.44 17.91 -22.86
N THR A 137 14.35 19.08 -22.20
CA THR A 137 15.12 19.36 -20.97
C THR A 137 14.62 18.44 -19.85
N GLN A 138 15.55 17.72 -19.23
CA GLN A 138 15.30 16.93 -18.03
C GLN A 138 15.27 17.86 -16.80
N LEU A 139 14.29 17.66 -15.94
CA LEU A 139 14.13 18.39 -14.69
C LEU A 139 14.43 17.47 -13.51
N LEU A 140 15.28 17.90 -12.59
CA LEU A 140 15.43 17.27 -11.29
C LEU A 140 14.72 18.12 -10.24
N LEU A 141 13.69 17.57 -9.61
CA LEU A 141 12.83 18.27 -8.64
C LEU A 141 13.27 17.93 -7.22
N LEU A 142 13.63 18.96 -6.46
CA LEU A 142 14.06 18.85 -5.05
C LEU A 142 13.26 19.82 -4.18
N ASN A 143 13.14 19.50 -2.91
CA ASN A 143 12.66 20.50 -1.95
C ASN A 143 13.84 21.28 -1.36
N SER A 144 13.63 22.52 -1.00
CA SER A 144 14.63 23.34 -0.29
C SER A 144 15.01 22.69 1.04
N GLY A 145 16.31 22.62 1.31
CA GLY A 145 16.90 21.90 2.44
C GLY A 145 17.28 20.44 2.13
N ASP A 146 16.76 19.84 1.05
CA ASP A 146 17.22 18.52 0.60
C ASP A 146 18.61 18.62 0.01
N THR A 147 19.43 17.58 0.19
CA THR A 147 20.81 17.54 -0.30
C THR A 147 21.07 16.32 -1.16
N ILE A 148 22.01 16.45 -2.10
CA ILE A 148 22.38 15.40 -3.04
C ILE A 148 23.89 15.32 -3.18
N SER A 149 24.42 14.09 -3.26
CA SER A 149 25.85 13.90 -3.54
C SER A 149 26.15 13.91 -5.03
N LYS A 150 27.43 14.15 -5.40
CA LYS A 150 27.90 14.07 -6.80
C LYS A 150 27.61 12.68 -7.41
N VAL A 151 27.79 11.61 -6.64
CA VAL A 151 27.53 10.23 -7.10
C VAL A 151 26.05 10.02 -7.34
N SER A 152 25.20 10.51 -6.43
CA SER A 152 23.74 10.45 -6.57
C SER A 152 23.25 11.26 -7.78
N PHE A 153 23.81 12.44 -8.02
CA PHE A 153 23.48 13.25 -9.20
C PHE A 153 23.87 12.52 -10.49
N ASN A 154 25.04 11.87 -10.55
CA ASN A 154 25.43 11.05 -11.69
C ASN A 154 24.49 9.85 -11.93
N MET A 155 23.88 9.29 -10.88
CA MET A 155 22.86 8.24 -11.03
C MET A 155 21.60 8.75 -11.74
N PHE A 156 21.10 9.92 -11.38
CA PHE A 156 19.99 10.54 -12.11
C PHE A 156 20.31 10.77 -13.59
N LEU A 157 21.56 11.15 -13.92
CA LEU A 157 21.99 11.30 -15.30
C LEU A 157 21.96 10.00 -16.12
N LYS A 158 21.97 8.84 -15.46
CA LYS A 158 21.94 7.51 -16.11
C LYS A 158 20.53 6.92 -16.25
N CYS A 159 19.54 7.53 -15.63
CA CYS A 159 18.16 7.06 -15.75
C CYS A 159 17.70 7.19 -17.21
N ASP A 160 16.97 6.20 -17.68
CA ASP A 160 16.55 6.12 -19.07
C ASP A 160 15.73 7.36 -19.47
N SER A 161 16.16 7.99 -20.57
CA SER A 161 15.44 9.13 -21.15
C SER A 161 14.08 8.75 -21.77
N GLY A 162 13.78 7.46 -21.90
CA GLY A 162 12.50 6.93 -22.39
C GLY A 162 11.37 6.97 -21.39
N VAL A 163 11.68 7.03 -20.09
CA VAL A 163 10.68 7.08 -19.00
C VAL A 163 10.20 8.51 -18.77
N ASP A 164 8.89 8.66 -18.47
CA ASP A 164 8.29 9.98 -18.27
C ASP A 164 8.62 10.58 -16.90
N ILE A 165 8.53 9.78 -15.85
CA ILE A 165 8.82 10.18 -14.46
C ILE A 165 9.71 9.11 -13.82
N VAL A 166 10.80 9.56 -13.21
CA VAL A 166 11.70 8.72 -12.39
C VAL A 166 11.74 9.27 -10.98
N TYR A 167 11.70 8.41 -9.97
CA TYR A 167 11.86 8.80 -8.56
C TYR A 167 12.78 7.83 -7.82
N CYS A 168 13.29 8.26 -6.66
CA CYS A 168 14.29 7.50 -5.91
C CYS A 168 13.92 7.32 -4.45
N ASP A 169 14.60 6.38 -3.79
CA ASP A 169 14.61 6.29 -2.33
C ASP A 169 15.31 7.50 -1.70
N THR A 170 14.93 7.81 -0.45
CA THR A 170 15.50 8.92 0.31
C THR A 170 15.87 8.51 1.72
N ASP A 171 16.70 9.31 2.40
CA ASP A 171 16.97 9.15 3.83
C ASP A 171 17.04 10.52 4.53
N LYS A 172 17.58 10.56 5.74
CA LYS A 172 17.88 11.77 6.50
C LYS A 172 19.33 11.77 6.94
N VAL A 173 19.88 12.96 7.10
CA VAL A 173 21.15 13.17 7.79
C VAL A 173 20.83 13.66 9.21
N ASP A 174 21.43 13.05 10.24
CA ASP A 174 21.26 13.48 11.63
C ASP A 174 22.28 14.59 12.00
N THR A 175 22.16 15.11 13.21
CA THR A 175 23.07 16.15 13.73
C THR A 175 24.53 15.72 13.88
N LYS A 176 24.84 14.45 13.67
CA LYS A 176 26.19 13.87 13.64
C LYS A 176 26.61 13.49 12.23
N GLU A 177 25.98 14.07 11.23
CA GLU A 177 26.22 13.83 9.79
C GLU A 177 26.05 12.36 9.36
N ARG A 178 25.33 11.55 10.17
CA ARG A 178 25.08 10.15 9.84
C ARG A 178 23.80 10.00 9.03
N ARG A 179 23.85 9.21 7.99
CA ARG A 179 22.66 8.83 7.22
C ARG A 179 21.79 7.89 8.03
N VAL A 180 20.51 8.24 8.19
CA VAL A 180 19.53 7.55 9.06
C VAL A 180 18.13 7.57 8.44
N SER A 181 17.25 6.75 8.96
CA SER A 181 15.82 6.74 8.59
C SER A 181 15.57 6.64 7.08
N PRO A 182 16.07 5.57 6.43
CA PRO A 182 15.81 5.35 5.02
C PRO A 182 14.29 5.29 4.75
N HIS A 183 13.93 5.75 3.57
CA HIS A 183 12.60 5.77 3.01
C HIS A 183 12.63 4.95 1.73
N PHE A 184 12.56 3.63 1.87
CA PHE A 184 12.56 2.67 0.79
C PHE A 184 11.15 2.57 0.22
N LEU A 185 11.00 2.93 -1.03
CA LEU A 185 9.70 3.08 -1.70
C LEU A 185 9.32 1.79 -2.43
N PRO A 186 8.02 1.53 -2.65
CA PRO A 186 7.56 0.58 -3.65
C PRO A 186 7.72 1.17 -5.05
N ASP A 187 7.49 0.37 -6.08
CA ASP A 187 7.25 0.88 -7.43
C ASP A 187 5.99 1.75 -7.46
N TRP A 188 5.68 2.36 -8.62
CA TRP A 188 4.60 3.33 -8.71
C TRP A 188 3.28 2.79 -8.16
N ASN A 189 2.76 3.48 -7.15
CA ASN A 189 1.59 3.10 -6.37
C ASN A 189 0.64 4.31 -6.29
N PRO A 190 -0.23 4.50 -7.30
CA PRO A 190 -1.05 5.70 -7.41
C PRO A 190 -1.94 5.95 -6.19
N ASP A 191 -2.62 4.92 -5.67
CA ASP A 191 -3.51 5.11 -4.53
C ASP A 191 -2.74 5.43 -3.24
N LEU A 192 -1.50 4.93 -3.08
CA LEU A 192 -0.60 5.37 -2.00
C LEU A 192 -0.17 6.83 -2.20
N GLN A 193 0.06 7.26 -3.44
CA GLN A 193 0.39 8.64 -3.76
C GLN A 193 -0.75 9.59 -3.39
N LEU A 194 -1.99 9.26 -3.77
CA LEU A 194 -3.18 10.03 -3.41
C LEU A 194 -3.35 10.14 -1.89
N SER A 195 -3.13 9.04 -1.16
CA SER A 195 -3.32 8.97 0.29
C SER A 195 -2.19 9.62 1.09
N THR A 196 -0.94 9.56 0.65
CA THR A 196 0.24 9.91 1.49
C THR A 196 1.21 10.87 0.85
N GLY A 197 1.16 11.08 -0.47
CA GLY A 197 2.16 11.85 -1.20
C GLY A 197 3.56 11.27 -1.02
N TYR A 198 3.73 9.96 -1.14
CA TYR A 198 4.99 9.28 -0.80
C TYR A 198 6.15 9.63 -1.75
N VAL A 199 5.84 10.00 -2.99
CA VAL A 199 6.81 10.58 -3.94
C VAL A 199 6.73 12.09 -3.84
N PHE A 200 7.67 12.71 -3.12
CA PHE A 200 7.63 14.13 -2.81
C PHE A 200 8.96 14.87 -2.98
N THR A 201 10.01 14.17 -3.36
CA THR A 201 11.34 14.77 -3.67
C THR A 201 12.20 13.76 -4.42
N GLY A 202 13.29 14.22 -5.07
CA GLY A 202 14.15 13.34 -5.86
C GLY A 202 13.43 12.78 -7.08
N VAL A 203 12.68 13.63 -7.77
CA VAL A 203 11.90 13.26 -8.95
C VAL A 203 12.55 13.85 -10.19
N MET A 204 12.65 13.05 -11.25
CA MET A 204 13.11 13.50 -12.56
C MET A 204 11.99 13.33 -13.58
N CYS A 205 11.78 14.34 -14.45
CA CYS A 205 10.83 14.30 -15.55
C CYS A 205 11.24 15.27 -16.67
N LYS A 206 10.60 15.17 -17.85
CA LYS A 206 10.83 16.11 -18.96
C LYS A 206 10.02 17.39 -18.79
N ALA A 207 10.59 18.54 -19.17
CA ALA A 207 9.88 19.82 -19.21
C ALA A 207 8.60 19.76 -20.08
N ALA A 208 8.62 18.97 -21.15
CA ALA A 208 7.47 18.73 -22.02
C ALA A 208 6.22 18.29 -21.26
N LEU A 209 6.35 17.43 -20.23
CA LEU A 209 5.21 16.94 -19.45
C LEU A 209 4.47 18.09 -18.74
N ILE A 210 5.25 18.99 -18.11
CA ILE A 210 4.70 20.13 -17.38
C ILE A 210 4.04 21.11 -18.34
N LYS A 211 4.71 21.42 -19.46
CA LYS A 211 4.19 22.34 -20.48
C LYS A 211 2.87 21.87 -21.07
N LYS A 212 2.77 20.56 -21.38
CA LYS A 212 1.57 19.97 -22.00
C LYS A 212 0.40 19.82 -21.03
N SER A 213 0.68 19.66 -19.73
CA SER A 213 -0.36 19.34 -18.73
C SER A 213 -1.01 20.54 -18.07
N LEU A 214 -0.53 21.76 -18.33
CA LEU A 214 -1.05 23.00 -17.69
C LEU A 214 -1.23 22.81 -16.17
N VAL A 215 -0.15 22.44 -15.50
CA VAL A 215 -0.15 22.07 -14.08
C VAL A 215 -0.38 23.26 -13.17
N THR A 216 -1.10 23.01 -12.08
CA THR A 216 -1.43 24.00 -11.04
C THR A 216 -0.83 23.68 -9.68
N ALA A 217 -0.28 22.49 -9.52
CA ALA A 217 0.29 22.00 -8.27
C ALA A 217 1.43 22.89 -7.75
N SER A 218 1.44 23.10 -6.44
CA SER A 218 2.41 23.94 -5.71
C SER A 218 3.50 23.14 -4.99
N SER A 219 3.40 21.80 -5.01
CA SER A 219 4.37 20.87 -4.40
C SER A 219 4.78 19.79 -5.38
N ILE A 220 5.95 19.16 -5.15
CA ILE A 220 6.39 18.02 -5.97
C ILE A 220 5.39 16.85 -5.88
N ALA A 221 4.85 16.57 -4.69
CA ALA A 221 3.87 15.50 -4.52
C ALA A 221 2.56 15.80 -5.27
N GLY A 222 2.07 17.02 -5.22
CA GLY A 222 0.93 17.48 -6.01
C GLY A 222 1.20 17.40 -7.50
N LEU A 223 2.38 17.88 -7.95
CA LEU A 223 2.78 17.84 -9.36
C LEU A 223 2.80 16.41 -9.93
N VAL A 224 3.45 15.46 -9.25
CA VAL A 224 3.47 14.06 -9.67
C VAL A 224 2.06 13.48 -9.73
N THR A 225 1.22 13.82 -8.75
CA THR A 225 -0.19 13.41 -8.71
C THR A 225 -0.96 14.00 -9.90
N GLU A 226 -0.82 15.29 -10.16
CA GLU A 226 -1.52 15.99 -11.23
C GLU A 226 -1.12 15.47 -12.63
N LEU A 227 0.18 15.28 -12.86
CA LEU A 227 0.68 14.71 -14.11
C LEU A 227 0.09 13.32 -14.37
N TRP A 228 0.08 12.46 -13.35
CA TRP A 228 -0.48 11.12 -13.48
C TRP A 228 -2.00 11.14 -13.66
N LEU A 229 -2.76 11.97 -12.94
CA LEU A 229 -4.22 12.05 -13.09
C LEU A 229 -4.62 12.57 -14.49
N LYS A 230 -3.88 13.53 -15.03
CA LYS A 230 -4.12 14.06 -16.39
C LYS A 230 -3.65 13.12 -17.49
N GLN A 231 -2.66 12.27 -17.22
CA GLN A 231 -2.07 11.34 -18.18
C GLN A 231 -1.84 9.94 -17.53
N PRO A 232 -2.90 9.12 -17.32
CA PRO A 232 -2.79 7.86 -16.59
C PRO A 232 -1.87 6.79 -17.22
N LYS A 233 -1.43 7.01 -18.47
CA LYS A 233 -0.51 6.11 -19.20
C LYS A 233 0.95 6.51 -19.08
N LEU A 234 1.29 7.51 -18.26
CA LEU A 234 2.67 7.88 -18.02
C LEU A 234 3.47 6.69 -17.47
N SER A 235 4.64 6.51 -18.03
CA SER A 235 5.63 5.57 -17.50
C SER A 235 6.31 6.18 -16.28
N VAL A 236 6.24 5.47 -15.15
CA VAL A 236 6.83 5.91 -13.88
C VAL A 236 7.76 4.83 -13.36
N GLU A 237 9.04 5.14 -13.18
CA GLU A 237 10.06 4.20 -12.73
C GLU A 237 10.60 4.56 -11.35
N HIS A 238 10.80 3.55 -10.54
CA HIS A 238 11.45 3.64 -9.24
C HIS A 238 12.92 3.23 -9.33
N VAL A 239 13.81 4.12 -8.93
CA VAL A 239 15.24 3.83 -8.75
C VAL A 239 15.48 3.47 -7.28
N PRO A 240 15.65 2.18 -6.92
CA PRO A 240 15.68 1.72 -5.53
C PRO A 240 17.01 2.00 -4.82
N TYR A 241 17.54 3.21 -5.03
CA TYR A 241 18.74 3.70 -4.37
C TYR A 241 18.46 4.99 -3.62
N THR A 242 19.05 5.13 -2.44
CA THR A 242 18.92 6.34 -1.63
C THR A 242 19.79 7.46 -2.19
N LEU A 243 19.20 8.31 -3.04
CA LEU A 243 19.92 9.35 -3.79
C LEU A 243 19.78 10.74 -3.17
N VAL A 244 18.70 11.02 -2.43
CA VAL A 244 18.42 12.33 -1.85
C VAL A 244 18.36 12.22 -0.32
N HIS A 245 19.04 13.15 0.37
CA HIS A 245 18.96 13.33 1.82
C HIS A 245 17.93 14.41 2.12
N ARG A 246 16.73 13.97 2.56
CA ARG A 246 15.60 14.87 2.77
C ARG A 246 15.71 15.68 4.05
N PHE A 247 15.38 16.96 3.96
CA PHE A 247 15.16 17.83 5.09
C PHE A 247 13.71 17.70 5.60
N PHE A 248 13.53 17.18 6.83
CA PHE A 248 12.19 16.99 7.36
C PHE A 248 11.53 18.32 7.76
N ASN A 249 10.41 18.63 7.12
CA ASN A 249 9.57 19.77 7.45
C ASN A 249 8.10 19.31 7.58
N LYS A 250 7.57 19.29 8.83
CA LYS A 250 6.20 18.86 9.10
C LYS A 250 5.16 19.73 8.39
N LYS A 251 5.37 21.07 8.34
CA LYS A 251 4.47 22.01 7.68
C LYS A 251 4.37 21.67 6.19
N ARG A 252 5.50 21.50 5.50
CA ARG A 252 5.55 21.12 4.09
C ARG A 252 4.82 19.79 3.82
N ALA A 253 4.96 18.79 4.70
CA ALA A 253 4.26 17.52 4.53
C ALA A 253 2.73 17.68 4.58
N ILE A 254 2.20 18.56 5.43
CA ILE A 254 0.76 18.87 5.52
C ILE A 254 0.31 19.65 4.28
N GLU A 255 1.09 20.65 3.86
CA GLU A 255 0.83 21.46 2.66
C GLU A 255 0.83 20.61 1.39
N SER A 256 1.76 19.66 1.26
CA SER A 256 1.77 18.72 0.14
C SER A 256 0.53 17.83 0.08
N LEU A 257 0.01 17.38 1.23
CA LEU A 257 -1.25 16.63 1.28
C LEU A 257 -2.46 17.51 0.94
N ALA A 258 -2.44 18.79 1.32
CA ALA A 258 -3.48 19.75 0.93
C ALA A 258 -3.45 20.00 -0.59
N ASP A 259 -2.27 20.20 -1.16
CA ASP A 259 -2.07 20.38 -2.59
C ASP A 259 -2.59 19.16 -3.39
N ILE A 260 -2.29 17.93 -2.95
CA ILE A 260 -2.84 16.71 -3.55
C ILE A 260 -4.38 16.72 -3.54
N ARG A 261 -5.03 17.15 -2.44
CA ARG A 261 -6.50 17.24 -2.40
C ARG A 261 -7.05 18.22 -3.43
N THR A 262 -6.47 19.41 -3.52
CA THR A 262 -6.84 20.40 -4.54
C THR A 262 -6.69 19.85 -5.95
N VAL A 263 -5.61 19.11 -6.22
CA VAL A 263 -5.38 18.44 -7.50
C VAL A 263 -6.45 17.37 -7.77
N ILE A 264 -6.78 16.53 -6.79
CA ILE A 264 -7.83 15.51 -6.92
C ILE A 264 -9.17 16.16 -7.28
N GLU A 265 -9.59 17.17 -6.52
CA GLU A 265 -10.85 17.91 -6.73
C GLU A 265 -10.94 18.55 -8.12
N SER A 266 -9.80 18.97 -8.69
CA SER A 266 -9.76 19.59 -10.01
C SER A 266 -9.70 18.58 -11.17
N CYS A 267 -9.21 17.35 -10.94
CA CYS A 267 -8.91 16.40 -12.01
C CYS A 267 -9.91 15.25 -12.12
N ILE A 268 -10.54 14.82 -11.04
CA ILE A 268 -11.38 13.62 -11.01
C ILE A 268 -12.60 13.80 -10.08
N PRO A 269 -13.71 13.08 -10.31
CA PRO A 269 -14.92 13.16 -9.50
C PRO A 269 -14.79 12.36 -8.19
N ALA A 270 -13.71 12.56 -7.44
CA ALA A 270 -13.48 11.95 -6.15
C ALA A 270 -13.50 13.02 -5.04
N ILE A 271 -13.90 12.63 -3.84
CA ILE A 271 -14.04 13.54 -2.69
C ILE A 271 -12.90 13.24 -1.71
N PRO A 272 -11.81 14.02 -1.74
CA PRO A 272 -10.71 13.86 -0.81
C PRO A 272 -11.02 14.55 0.52
N SER A 273 -10.58 13.95 1.61
CA SER A 273 -10.61 14.55 2.93
C SER A 273 -9.28 14.31 3.66
N TYR A 274 -8.98 15.12 4.67
CA TYR A 274 -7.77 14.97 5.47
C TYR A 274 -8.09 14.38 6.83
N ASN A 275 -7.52 13.24 7.12
CA ASN A 275 -7.59 12.64 8.45
C ASN A 275 -6.45 13.21 9.31
N GLU A 276 -6.78 14.13 10.23
CA GLU A 276 -5.78 14.80 11.09
C GLU A 276 -5.04 13.84 12.03
N ASP A 277 -5.74 12.85 12.57
CA ASP A 277 -5.17 11.89 13.52
C ASP A 277 -4.14 10.97 12.84
N LEU A 278 -4.41 10.56 11.62
CA LEU A 278 -3.57 9.69 10.83
C LEU A 278 -2.56 10.47 9.96
N ALA A 279 -2.83 11.73 9.72
CA ALA A 279 -2.11 12.62 8.80
C ALA A 279 -1.99 12.02 7.39
N VAL A 280 -3.09 11.50 6.86
CA VAL A 280 -3.25 10.97 5.50
C VAL A 280 -4.48 11.56 4.84
N ASN A 281 -4.53 11.55 3.52
CA ASN A 281 -5.77 11.78 2.80
C ASN A 281 -6.59 10.48 2.75
N THR A 282 -7.90 10.60 2.90
CA THR A 282 -8.88 9.56 2.61
C THR A 282 -9.69 10.01 1.40
N ILE A 283 -9.99 9.10 0.47
CA ILE A 283 -10.60 9.46 -0.80
C ILE A 283 -11.85 8.62 -0.98
N GLN A 284 -12.99 9.30 -0.98
CA GLN A 284 -14.27 8.70 -1.29
C GLN A 284 -14.49 8.77 -2.80
N TRP A 285 -14.82 7.64 -3.39
CA TRP A 285 -15.19 7.51 -4.79
C TRP A 285 -16.71 7.41 -4.89
N PRO A 286 -17.41 8.47 -5.36
CA PRO A 286 -18.85 8.44 -5.51
C PRO A 286 -19.28 7.37 -6.52
N VAL A 287 -20.41 6.74 -6.25
CA VAL A 287 -21.06 5.81 -7.15
C VAL A 287 -22.43 6.40 -7.49
N GLU A 288 -22.67 6.70 -8.75
CA GLU A 288 -23.90 7.40 -9.19
C GLU A 288 -25.19 6.63 -8.89
N SER A 289 -25.11 5.29 -8.96
CA SER A 289 -26.17 4.38 -8.53
C SER A 289 -25.54 3.27 -7.72
N GLU A 290 -26.12 2.91 -6.58
CA GLU A 290 -25.63 1.77 -5.80
C GLU A 290 -25.77 0.48 -6.62
N PRO A 291 -24.69 -0.08 -7.22
CA PRO A 291 -24.79 -1.32 -7.98
C PRO A 291 -25.07 -2.48 -7.07
N LEU A 292 -25.80 -3.49 -7.56
CA LEU A 292 -26.05 -4.71 -6.79
C LEU A 292 -24.75 -5.47 -6.54
N VAL A 293 -24.50 -5.79 -5.27
CA VAL A 293 -23.35 -6.59 -4.81
C VAL A 293 -23.83 -7.96 -4.38
N SER A 294 -23.28 -9.05 -4.95
CA SER A 294 -23.54 -10.42 -4.48
C SER A 294 -22.41 -10.85 -3.54
N LEU A 295 -22.72 -10.96 -2.25
CA LEU A 295 -21.80 -11.42 -1.20
C LEU A 295 -21.87 -12.95 -1.11
N ILE A 296 -20.81 -13.65 -1.50
CA ILE A 296 -20.70 -15.11 -1.50
C ILE A 296 -20.04 -15.54 -0.20
N ILE A 297 -20.74 -16.35 0.60
CA ILE A 297 -20.30 -16.80 1.92
C ILE A 297 -20.31 -18.33 1.97
N PRO A 298 -19.17 -19.00 1.70
CA PRO A 298 -19.05 -20.45 1.88
C PRO A 298 -19.16 -20.85 3.34
N THR A 299 -19.89 -21.92 3.63
CA THR A 299 -20.00 -22.45 4.99
C THR A 299 -20.16 -23.97 5.02
N LYS A 300 -19.85 -24.54 6.16
CA LYS A 300 -20.23 -25.90 6.57
C LYS A 300 -20.45 -25.88 8.07
N ASN A 301 -21.66 -26.20 8.53
CA ASN A 301 -22.01 -26.16 9.95
C ASN A 301 -21.70 -24.80 10.61
N GLY A 302 -21.38 -24.78 11.90
CA GLY A 302 -20.84 -23.58 12.58
C GLY A 302 -21.84 -22.44 12.74
N LYS A 303 -23.10 -22.73 13.09
CA LYS A 303 -24.21 -21.77 13.29
C LYS A 303 -23.77 -20.48 13.98
N ALA A 304 -22.98 -20.58 15.05
CA ALA A 304 -22.62 -19.39 15.84
C ALA A 304 -21.74 -18.40 15.04
N LEU A 305 -20.82 -18.90 14.22
CA LEU A 305 -19.97 -18.07 13.36
C LEU A 305 -20.77 -17.44 12.23
N VAL A 306 -21.54 -18.25 11.51
CA VAL A 306 -22.41 -17.78 10.42
C VAL A 306 -23.40 -16.74 10.93
N LYS A 307 -23.98 -16.97 12.10
CA LYS A 307 -24.89 -16.02 12.74
C LYS A 307 -24.20 -14.68 13.00
N ALA A 308 -23.07 -14.66 13.67
CA ALA A 308 -22.33 -13.44 13.94
C ALA A 308 -21.93 -12.70 12.66
N CYS A 309 -21.50 -13.42 11.63
CA CYS A 309 -21.15 -12.85 10.33
C CYS A 309 -22.36 -12.18 9.66
N ILE A 310 -23.44 -12.93 9.45
CA ILE A 310 -24.62 -12.44 8.72
C ILE A 310 -25.32 -11.33 9.48
N GLU A 311 -25.56 -11.48 10.78
CA GLU A 311 -26.19 -10.44 11.60
C GLU A 311 -25.36 -9.15 11.58
N SER A 312 -24.03 -9.25 11.68
CA SER A 312 -23.19 -8.05 11.61
C SER A 312 -23.26 -7.35 10.25
N ILE A 313 -23.40 -8.09 9.15
CA ILE A 313 -23.59 -7.52 7.81
C ILE A 313 -24.95 -6.83 7.72
N LEU A 314 -26.02 -7.50 8.11
CA LEU A 314 -27.38 -6.98 8.03
C LEU A 314 -27.62 -5.74 8.91
N GLU A 315 -27.08 -5.75 10.14
CA GLU A 315 -27.35 -4.72 11.15
C GLU A 315 -26.45 -3.49 10.98
N LYS A 316 -25.18 -3.70 10.56
CA LYS A 316 -24.18 -2.63 10.58
C LYS A 316 -23.90 -2.02 9.21
N THR A 317 -24.20 -2.70 8.10
CA THR A 317 -23.83 -2.21 6.76
C THR A 317 -24.79 -1.10 6.29
N VAL A 318 -24.25 0.07 5.99
CA VAL A 318 -25.02 1.22 5.48
C VAL A 318 -25.44 1.04 4.03
N TYR A 319 -24.57 0.45 3.20
CA TYR A 319 -24.87 0.14 1.80
C TYR A 319 -26.08 -0.79 1.69
N GLN A 320 -27.09 -0.47 0.86
CA GLN A 320 -28.36 -1.20 0.89
C GLN A 320 -28.54 -2.19 -0.25
N ASN A 321 -27.93 -1.98 -1.40
CA ASN A 321 -28.17 -2.79 -2.59
C ASN A 321 -27.24 -4.00 -2.67
N TYR A 322 -27.46 -5.00 -1.81
CA TYR A 322 -26.71 -6.26 -1.82
C TYR A 322 -27.61 -7.46 -1.57
N GLU A 323 -27.18 -8.63 -2.07
CA GLU A 323 -27.68 -9.95 -1.70
C GLU A 323 -26.57 -10.75 -1.01
N ILE A 324 -26.95 -11.73 -0.21
CA ILE A 324 -26.05 -12.71 0.41
C ILE A 324 -26.37 -14.09 -0.16
N LEU A 325 -25.35 -14.73 -0.71
CA LEU A 325 -25.40 -16.12 -1.16
C LEU A 325 -24.65 -16.98 -0.14
N LEU A 326 -25.38 -17.61 0.77
CA LEU A 326 -24.83 -18.57 1.74
C LEU A 326 -24.67 -19.92 1.04
N ILE A 327 -23.42 -20.33 0.77
CA ILE A 327 -23.14 -21.58 0.06
C ILE A 327 -22.82 -22.68 1.07
N ASP A 328 -23.81 -23.53 1.33
CA ASP A 328 -23.71 -24.65 2.27
C ASP A 328 -23.00 -25.86 1.63
N ASN A 329 -21.78 -26.13 2.02
CA ASN A 329 -20.98 -27.29 1.58
C ASN A 329 -21.20 -28.52 2.46
N GLY A 330 -22.42 -29.00 2.49
CA GLY A 330 -22.75 -30.27 3.13
C GLY A 330 -22.81 -30.21 4.66
N SER A 331 -23.50 -29.23 5.23
CA SER A 331 -23.83 -29.20 6.66
C SER A 331 -24.72 -30.37 7.03
N ASP A 332 -24.52 -30.91 8.23
CA ASP A 332 -25.21 -32.08 8.79
C ASP A 332 -25.67 -31.84 10.25
N GLU A 333 -25.25 -30.74 10.88
CA GLU A 333 -25.72 -30.33 12.20
C GLU A 333 -27.13 -29.77 12.12
N LYS A 334 -28.08 -30.35 12.86
CA LYS A 334 -29.46 -29.93 12.85
C LYS A 334 -29.63 -28.43 13.15
N GLU A 335 -28.94 -27.92 14.16
CA GLU A 335 -29.03 -26.51 14.54
C GLU A 335 -28.55 -25.53 13.42
N SER A 336 -27.54 -25.95 12.64
CA SER A 336 -27.07 -25.19 11.51
C SER A 336 -28.08 -25.21 10.36
N LEU A 337 -28.64 -26.40 10.04
CA LEU A 337 -29.67 -26.56 9.01
C LEU A 337 -30.96 -25.81 9.33
N ASP A 338 -31.42 -25.87 10.56
CA ASP A 338 -32.61 -25.13 11.02
C ASP A 338 -32.39 -23.61 10.86
N TYR A 339 -31.19 -23.12 11.26
CA TYR A 339 -30.85 -21.71 11.11
C TYR A 339 -30.72 -21.28 9.64
N PHE A 340 -30.14 -22.11 8.77
CA PHE A 340 -30.03 -21.81 7.34
C PHE A 340 -31.41 -21.76 6.68
N SER A 341 -32.32 -22.62 7.07
CA SER A 341 -33.72 -22.58 6.62
C SER A 341 -34.46 -21.32 7.08
N GLU A 342 -34.07 -20.73 8.22
CA GLU A 342 -34.59 -19.44 8.69
C GLU A 342 -34.01 -18.30 7.87
N LEU A 343 -32.70 -18.31 7.60
CA LEU A 343 -32.03 -17.30 6.79
C LEU A 343 -32.59 -17.22 5.36
N ASP A 344 -32.95 -18.36 4.76
CA ASP A 344 -33.46 -18.43 3.38
C ASP A 344 -34.86 -17.74 3.23
N LYS A 345 -35.54 -17.41 4.34
CA LYS A 345 -36.77 -16.62 4.33
C LYS A 345 -36.50 -15.10 4.25
N HIS A 346 -35.26 -14.67 4.45
CA HIS A 346 -34.91 -13.27 4.44
C HIS A 346 -34.73 -12.76 2.99
N SER A 347 -35.34 -11.63 2.64
CA SER A 347 -35.38 -11.10 1.26
C SER A 347 -34.01 -10.83 0.61
N LYS A 348 -32.97 -10.61 1.40
CA LYS A 348 -31.60 -10.39 0.92
C LYS A 348 -30.73 -11.65 0.92
N ILE A 349 -31.24 -12.82 1.37
CA ILE A 349 -30.42 -14.02 1.57
C ILE A 349 -30.98 -15.17 0.74
N ARG A 350 -30.08 -15.89 0.08
CA ARG A 350 -30.39 -17.18 -0.57
C ARG A 350 -29.41 -18.22 -0.05
N VAL A 351 -29.93 -19.35 0.41
CA VAL A 351 -29.13 -20.48 0.84
C VAL A 351 -29.04 -21.50 -0.28
N LEU A 352 -27.83 -21.79 -0.76
CA LEU A 352 -27.59 -22.70 -1.86
C LEU A 352 -26.73 -23.88 -1.40
N ARG A 353 -27.22 -25.11 -1.65
CA ARG A 353 -26.47 -26.35 -1.35
C ARG A 353 -25.44 -26.62 -2.42
N TYR A 354 -24.17 -26.67 -2.05
CA TYR A 354 -23.08 -27.10 -2.93
C TYR A 354 -22.88 -28.61 -2.82
N PRO A 355 -23.01 -29.41 -3.92
CA PRO A 355 -23.03 -30.86 -3.86
C PRO A 355 -21.63 -31.51 -3.82
N GLY A 356 -20.55 -30.73 -4.07
CA GLY A 356 -19.19 -31.25 -4.20
C GLY A 356 -18.43 -31.38 -2.88
N GLU A 357 -17.27 -32.01 -2.96
CA GLU A 357 -16.30 -32.02 -1.86
C GLU A 357 -15.80 -30.62 -1.54
N PHE A 358 -15.18 -30.47 -0.36
CA PHE A 358 -14.63 -29.18 0.05
C PHE A 358 -13.50 -28.73 -0.88
N ASN A 359 -13.78 -27.68 -1.63
CA ASN A 359 -12.87 -26.94 -2.48
C ASN A 359 -13.29 -25.48 -2.42
N TYR A 360 -12.54 -24.66 -1.70
CA TYR A 360 -12.90 -23.24 -1.48
C TYR A 360 -13.08 -22.48 -2.79
N SER A 361 -12.19 -22.74 -3.77
CA SER A 361 -12.27 -22.12 -5.10
C SER A 361 -13.56 -22.50 -5.84
N ALA A 362 -13.87 -23.80 -5.88
CA ALA A 362 -15.07 -24.29 -6.57
C ALA A 362 -16.37 -23.81 -5.90
N ILE A 363 -16.40 -23.75 -4.56
CA ILE A 363 -17.57 -23.27 -3.81
C ILE A 363 -17.83 -21.78 -4.12
N ASN A 364 -16.78 -20.95 -4.17
CA ASN A 364 -16.93 -19.55 -4.53
C ASN A 364 -17.31 -19.36 -6.01
N ASN A 365 -16.74 -20.13 -6.92
CA ASN A 365 -17.12 -20.11 -8.34
C ASN A 365 -18.60 -20.48 -8.52
N PHE A 366 -19.05 -21.53 -7.81
CA PHE A 366 -20.46 -21.91 -7.79
C PHE A 366 -21.35 -20.76 -7.30
N GLY A 367 -20.98 -20.10 -6.19
CA GLY A 367 -21.69 -18.93 -5.69
C GLY A 367 -21.76 -17.81 -6.74
N ALA A 368 -20.64 -17.50 -7.41
CA ALA A 368 -20.58 -16.46 -8.43
C ALA A 368 -21.48 -16.76 -9.64
N GLN A 369 -21.60 -18.03 -10.04
CA GLN A 369 -22.49 -18.47 -11.11
C GLN A 369 -23.98 -18.29 -10.75
N HIS A 370 -24.32 -18.32 -9.46
CA HIS A 370 -25.67 -18.14 -8.94
C HIS A 370 -25.98 -16.70 -8.50
N ALA A 371 -25.02 -15.78 -8.62
CA ALA A 371 -25.23 -14.36 -8.36
C ALA A 371 -26.32 -13.80 -9.27
N CYS A 372 -27.16 -12.91 -8.74
CA CYS A 372 -28.22 -12.25 -9.53
C CYS A 372 -27.66 -11.73 -10.85
N ASN A 373 -28.48 -11.83 -11.91
CA ASN A 373 -28.04 -11.38 -13.25
C ASN A 373 -27.65 -9.90 -13.24
N ASP A 374 -28.38 -9.09 -12.48
CA ASP A 374 -28.14 -7.65 -12.36
C ASP A 374 -26.96 -7.31 -11.43
N SER A 375 -26.36 -8.32 -10.80
CA SER A 375 -25.19 -8.10 -9.94
C SER A 375 -24.00 -7.61 -10.75
N THR A 376 -23.45 -6.48 -10.33
CA THR A 376 -22.29 -5.82 -10.95
C THR A 376 -21.00 -6.16 -10.24
N VAL A 377 -21.06 -6.46 -8.95
CA VAL A 377 -19.91 -6.71 -8.08
C VAL A 377 -20.08 -8.06 -7.36
N ILE A 378 -19.04 -8.88 -7.39
CA ILE A 378 -18.92 -10.10 -6.61
C ILE A 378 -18.09 -9.82 -5.37
N GLY A 379 -18.60 -10.21 -4.21
CA GLY A 379 -17.90 -10.19 -2.93
C GLY A 379 -17.60 -11.61 -2.44
N LEU A 380 -16.33 -11.93 -2.26
CA LEU A 380 -15.90 -13.17 -1.60
C LEU A 380 -15.72 -12.87 -0.11
N ILE A 381 -16.49 -13.53 0.75
CA ILE A 381 -16.58 -13.24 2.18
C ILE A 381 -16.48 -14.54 2.98
N ASN A 382 -15.57 -14.63 3.94
CA ASN A 382 -15.53 -15.76 4.86
C ASN A 382 -16.68 -15.70 5.87
N ASN A 383 -17.16 -16.86 6.31
CA ASN A 383 -18.27 -16.98 7.28
C ASN A 383 -17.91 -16.59 8.72
N ASP A 384 -16.68 -16.18 8.98
CA ASP A 384 -16.17 -15.74 10.29
C ASP A 384 -15.70 -14.27 10.28
N ILE A 385 -16.23 -13.48 9.34
CA ILE A 385 -16.08 -12.02 9.29
C ILE A 385 -17.11 -11.37 10.24
N GLU A 386 -16.73 -10.27 10.90
CA GLU A 386 -17.65 -9.40 11.65
C GLU A 386 -17.38 -7.93 11.32
N VAL A 387 -18.43 -7.20 10.92
CA VAL A 387 -18.32 -5.80 10.49
C VAL A 387 -17.98 -4.88 11.68
N ILE A 388 -16.97 -4.04 11.50
CA ILE A 388 -16.58 -2.97 12.44
C ILE A 388 -17.02 -1.61 11.91
N ASN A 389 -16.61 -1.24 10.69
CA ASN A 389 -16.96 0.04 10.07
C ASN A 389 -18.24 -0.11 9.24
N PRO A 390 -19.32 0.62 9.55
CA PRO A 390 -20.58 0.53 8.79
C PRO A 390 -20.46 0.89 7.31
N HIS A 391 -19.49 1.72 6.93
CA HIS A 391 -19.26 2.16 5.55
C HIS A 391 -18.30 1.28 4.76
N TRP A 392 -17.92 0.11 5.29
CA TRP A 392 -16.94 -0.79 4.65
C TRP A 392 -17.29 -1.12 3.20
N LEU A 393 -18.57 -1.50 2.96
CA LEU A 393 -19.03 -1.91 1.64
C LEU A 393 -19.11 -0.71 0.68
N THR A 394 -19.60 0.44 1.14
CA THR A 394 -19.62 1.69 0.37
C THR A 394 -18.21 2.09 -0.09
N SER A 395 -17.23 2.06 0.82
CA SER A 395 -15.83 2.38 0.49
C SER A 395 -15.25 1.41 -0.53
N MET A 396 -15.47 0.11 -0.32
CA MET A 396 -14.94 -0.92 -1.23
C MET A 396 -15.60 -0.89 -2.60
N VAL A 397 -16.92 -0.68 -2.68
CA VAL A 397 -17.67 -0.54 -3.94
C VAL A 397 -17.20 0.69 -4.71
N GLY A 398 -17.02 1.82 -4.06
CA GLY A 398 -16.49 3.03 -4.69
C GLY A 398 -15.17 2.76 -5.41
N HIS A 399 -14.25 2.01 -4.80
CA HIS A 399 -13.02 1.60 -5.46
C HIS A 399 -13.25 0.56 -6.56
N ALA A 400 -14.07 -0.46 -6.33
CA ALA A 400 -14.31 -1.55 -7.28
C ALA A 400 -14.94 -1.08 -8.59
N MET A 401 -15.73 0.00 -8.55
CA MET A 401 -16.39 0.57 -9.74
C MET A 401 -15.46 1.42 -10.61
N ARG A 402 -14.27 1.74 -10.17
CA ARG A 402 -13.25 2.41 -11.00
C ARG A 402 -12.80 1.47 -12.11
N SER A 403 -12.72 1.99 -13.35
CA SER A 403 -12.32 1.20 -14.53
C SER A 403 -10.90 0.63 -14.43
N ASP A 404 -10.01 1.32 -13.71
CA ASP A 404 -8.60 1.01 -13.52
C ASP A 404 -8.31 0.12 -12.30
N VAL A 405 -9.37 -0.36 -11.60
CA VAL A 405 -9.28 -1.18 -10.38
C VAL A 405 -9.77 -2.59 -10.64
N GLY A 406 -9.04 -3.56 -10.12
CA GLY A 406 -9.37 -4.99 -10.09
C GLY A 406 -10.02 -5.40 -8.77
N CYS A 407 -9.28 -6.15 -7.96
CA CYS A 407 -9.74 -6.60 -6.64
C CYS A 407 -9.56 -5.52 -5.57
N VAL A 408 -10.55 -5.42 -4.67
CA VAL A 408 -10.50 -4.54 -3.49
C VAL A 408 -10.61 -5.39 -2.24
N GLY A 409 -9.60 -5.37 -1.38
CA GLY A 409 -9.57 -6.11 -0.12
C GLY A 409 -9.70 -5.21 1.10
N ALA A 410 -10.41 -5.69 2.12
CA ALA A 410 -10.63 -4.97 3.37
C ALA A 410 -9.42 -5.09 4.33
N LYS A 411 -9.34 -4.20 5.30
CA LYS A 411 -8.47 -4.32 6.48
C LYS A 411 -9.08 -5.28 7.48
N LEU A 412 -8.41 -6.39 7.74
CA LEU A 412 -8.91 -7.42 8.65
C LEU A 412 -8.13 -7.48 9.95
N LEU A 413 -8.86 -7.68 11.04
CA LEU A 413 -8.33 -7.77 12.39
C LEU A 413 -8.62 -9.14 13.00
N TYR A 414 -7.65 -9.68 13.72
CA TYR A 414 -7.91 -10.79 14.64
C TYR A 414 -8.88 -10.39 15.75
N SER A 415 -9.52 -11.37 16.41
CA SER A 415 -10.42 -11.14 17.54
C SER A 415 -9.81 -10.32 18.68
N ASP A 416 -8.48 -10.31 18.83
CA ASP A 416 -7.75 -9.51 19.81
C ASP A 416 -7.46 -8.07 19.36
N GLY A 417 -7.89 -7.70 18.15
CA GLY A 417 -7.74 -6.38 17.56
C GLY A 417 -6.36 -6.12 16.93
N ARG A 418 -5.51 -7.14 16.74
CA ARG A 418 -4.29 -7.01 15.95
C ARG A 418 -4.59 -7.16 14.46
N ILE A 419 -3.71 -6.62 13.62
CA ILE A 419 -3.82 -6.76 12.17
C ILE A 419 -3.65 -8.22 11.77
N GLN A 420 -4.59 -8.72 10.99
CA GLN A 420 -4.50 -10.00 10.30
C GLN A 420 -4.15 -9.77 8.84
N HIS A 421 -4.84 -8.85 8.15
CA HIS A 421 -4.63 -8.51 6.76
C HIS A 421 -4.59 -6.99 6.53
N ALA A 422 -3.59 -6.54 5.79
CA ALA A 422 -3.43 -5.18 5.29
C ALA A 422 -2.72 -5.17 3.93
N GLY A 423 -3.18 -6.06 3.02
CA GLY A 423 -2.55 -6.36 1.74
C GLY A 423 -1.66 -7.60 1.80
N VAL A 424 -1.38 -8.17 0.65
CA VAL A 424 -0.49 -9.33 0.48
C VAL A 424 0.78 -8.89 -0.24
N VAL A 425 1.93 -9.32 0.30
CA VAL A 425 3.26 -9.15 -0.31
C VAL A 425 3.72 -10.48 -0.87
N LEU A 426 4.10 -10.50 -2.14
CA LEU A 426 4.67 -11.65 -2.82
C LEU A 426 6.14 -11.82 -2.39
N GLY A 427 6.59 -13.06 -2.30
CA GLY A 427 7.95 -13.39 -1.89
C GLY A 427 8.13 -13.63 -0.38
N TYR A 428 7.21 -13.21 0.49
CA TYR A 428 7.29 -13.53 1.92
C TYR A 428 7.34 -15.04 2.15
N GLY A 429 8.39 -15.51 2.83
CA GLY A 429 8.64 -16.91 3.10
C GLY A 429 8.81 -17.77 1.83
N GLY A 430 9.15 -17.15 0.69
CA GLY A 430 9.25 -17.82 -0.61
C GLY A 430 7.91 -18.09 -1.29
N GLY A 431 6.82 -17.47 -0.84
CA GLY A 431 5.49 -17.56 -1.42
C GLY A 431 4.77 -16.22 -1.37
N ALA A 432 3.76 -16.10 -0.51
CA ALA A 432 3.01 -14.87 -0.26
C ALA A 432 2.61 -14.77 1.21
N GLY A 433 2.52 -13.56 1.75
CA GLY A 433 2.14 -13.34 3.14
C GLY A 433 1.49 -11.98 3.39
N HIS A 434 0.84 -11.84 4.56
CA HIS A 434 0.11 -10.63 4.91
C HIS A 434 1.05 -9.52 5.40
N ALA A 435 0.90 -8.33 4.82
CA ALA A 435 1.62 -7.14 5.25
C ALA A 435 1.26 -6.75 6.69
N HIS A 436 2.27 -6.42 7.52
CA HIS A 436 2.10 -5.95 8.90
C HIS A 436 1.33 -6.91 9.83
N LYS A 437 1.35 -8.21 9.57
CA LYS A 437 0.67 -9.22 10.40
C LYS A 437 1.01 -9.07 11.89
N TYR A 438 0.01 -9.17 12.76
CA TYR A 438 0.09 -8.98 14.20
C TYR A 438 0.43 -7.57 14.71
N PHE A 439 0.52 -6.56 13.86
CA PHE A 439 0.70 -5.19 14.31
C PHE A 439 -0.56 -4.72 15.06
N PRO A 440 -0.42 -3.76 16.00
CA PRO A 440 -1.59 -3.15 16.63
C PRO A 440 -2.48 -2.43 15.60
N ARG A 441 -3.80 -2.48 15.74
CA ARG A 441 -4.80 -1.88 14.85
C ARG A 441 -4.48 -0.43 14.46
N TYR A 442 -4.03 0.37 15.42
CA TYR A 442 -3.78 1.80 15.24
C TYR A 442 -2.32 2.15 14.96
N HIS A 443 -1.49 1.17 14.66
CA HIS A 443 -0.11 1.42 14.26
C HIS A 443 -0.08 1.96 12.82
N PRO A 444 0.69 3.02 12.50
CA PRO A 444 0.73 3.54 11.14
C PRO A 444 1.37 2.59 10.12
N GLY A 445 2.08 1.57 10.57
CA GLY A 445 2.86 0.68 9.69
C GLY A 445 4.14 1.33 9.17
N TYR A 446 4.77 0.70 8.20
CA TYR A 446 5.88 1.26 7.47
C TYR A 446 5.37 2.40 6.59
N MET A 447 5.86 3.62 6.80
CA MET A 447 5.50 4.79 5.99
C MET A 447 3.98 5.01 5.84
N LYS A 448 3.22 4.76 6.91
CA LYS A 448 1.75 4.87 6.95
C LYS A 448 0.99 3.82 6.11
N ARG A 449 1.67 2.84 5.56
CA ARG A 449 1.07 1.82 4.69
C ARG A 449 0.01 0.93 5.35
N LEU A 450 -0.10 0.94 6.68
CA LEU A 450 -1.15 0.23 7.40
C LEU A 450 -2.46 1.01 7.51
N ILE A 451 -2.39 2.34 7.40
CA ILE A 451 -3.51 3.26 7.61
C ILE A 451 -3.93 4.02 6.34
N ALA A 452 -3.25 3.78 5.22
CA ALA A 452 -3.50 4.42 3.94
C ALA A 452 -4.00 3.40 2.92
N THR A 453 -5.04 3.75 2.21
CA THR A 453 -5.52 2.99 1.04
C THR A 453 -4.47 3.05 -0.06
N GLN A 454 -4.14 1.90 -0.66
CA GLN A 454 -3.02 1.74 -1.58
C GLN A 454 -3.15 0.50 -2.45
N ASN A 455 -2.26 0.40 -3.46
CA ASN A 455 -2.19 -0.78 -4.30
C ASN A 455 -1.28 -1.86 -3.69
N TYR A 456 -1.74 -3.09 -3.75
CA TYR A 456 -0.97 -4.30 -3.51
C TYR A 456 -1.10 -5.24 -4.70
N SER A 457 -0.17 -6.16 -4.87
CA SER A 457 -0.25 -7.16 -5.93
C SER A 457 -1.40 -8.14 -5.71
N ALA A 458 -1.73 -8.43 -4.46
CA ALA A 458 -2.89 -9.24 -4.09
C ALA A 458 -3.51 -8.80 -2.76
N VAL A 459 -4.76 -9.23 -2.54
CA VAL A 459 -5.53 -9.08 -1.30
C VAL A 459 -6.26 -10.38 -1.00
N THR A 460 -6.65 -10.61 0.27
CA THR A 460 -7.26 -11.88 0.65
C THR A 460 -8.73 -11.99 0.33
N ALA A 461 -9.18 -13.15 -0.13
CA ALA A 461 -10.59 -13.48 -0.34
C ALA A 461 -11.40 -13.66 0.97
N ALA A 462 -10.80 -13.49 2.12
CA ALA A 462 -11.56 -13.42 3.37
C ALA A 462 -12.56 -12.25 3.38
N CYS A 463 -12.23 -11.12 2.70
CA CYS A 463 -13.16 -10.04 2.35
C CYS A 463 -12.61 -9.30 1.13
N LEU A 464 -13.09 -9.67 -0.07
CA LEU A 464 -12.63 -9.14 -1.35
C LEU A 464 -13.82 -8.81 -2.24
N LEU A 465 -13.80 -7.65 -2.87
CA LEU A 465 -14.74 -7.27 -3.93
C LEU A 465 -14.04 -7.19 -5.29
N VAL A 466 -14.77 -7.56 -6.34
CA VAL A 466 -14.32 -7.43 -7.73
C VAL A 466 -15.53 -7.23 -8.65
N ARG A 467 -15.39 -6.46 -9.74
CA ARG A 467 -16.45 -6.41 -10.76
C ARG A 467 -16.73 -7.81 -11.31
N LYS A 468 -18.02 -8.15 -11.47
CA LYS A 468 -18.46 -9.45 -12.01
C LYS A 468 -17.87 -9.71 -13.39
N SER A 469 -17.73 -8.67 -14.23
CA SER A 469 -17.10 -8.78 -15.55
C SER A 469 -15.66 -9.29 -15.47
N LEU A 470 -14.84 -8.73 -14.58
CA LEU A 470 -13.45 -9.16 -14.38
C LEU A 470 -13.37 -10.57 -13.80
N PHE A 471 -14.27 -10.92 -12.84
CA PHE A 471 -14.34 -12.26 -12.28
C PHE A 471 -14.59 -13.32 -13.37
N VAL A 472 -15.54 -13.03 -14.26
CA VAL A 472 -15.87 -13.92 -15.40
C VAL A 472 -14.75 -13.97 -16.42
N GLU A 473 -14.14 -12.82 -16.75
CA GLU A 473 -13.08 -12.70 -17.75
C GLU A 473 -11.85 -13.55 -17.40
N VAL A 474 -11.45 -13.60 -16.13
CA VAL A 474 -10.34 -14.45 -15.69
C VAL A 474 -10.77 -15.88 -15.38
N GLY A 475 -12.05 -16.25 -15.55
CA GLY A 475 -12.56 -17.60 -15.31
C GLY A 475 -12.73 -17.98 -13.83
N GLY A 476 -12.89 -17.00 -12.93
CA GLY A 476 -13.06 -17.22 -11.48
C GLY A 476 -11.78 -17.68 -10.79
N LEU A 477 -11.92 -18.32 -9.62
CA LEU A 477 -10.83 -18.91 -8.84
C LEU A 477 -10.32 -20.20 -9.50
N ASN A 478 -9.03 -20.51 -9.37
CA ASN A 478 -8.43 -21.77 -9.88
C ASN A 478 -8.82 -22.95 -8.97
N GLU A 479 -9.91 -23.63 -9.32
CA GLU A 479 -10.44 -24.77 -8.56
C GLU A 479 -9.68 -26.07 -8.77
N LYS A 480 -8.83 -26.13 -9.79
CA LYS A 480 -8.05 -27.33 -10.14
C LYS A 480 -6.76 -27.42 -9.31
N ASP A 481 -5.96 -26.39 -9.33
CA ASP A 481 -4.61 -26.41 -8.78
C ASP A 481 -4.52 -25.73 -7.40
N LEU A 482 -5.45 -24.80 -7.09
CA LEU A 482 -5.47 -24.00 -5.87
C LEU A 482 -6.82 -24.13 -5.14
N THR A 483 -7.02 -25.28 -4.55
CA THR A 483 -8.30 -25.62 -3.94
C THR A 483 -8.59 -24.86 -2.63
N VAL A 484 -7.54 -24.45 -1.90
CA VAL A 484 -7.67 -23.79 -0.58
C VAL A 484 -6.67 -22.67 -0.35
N ALA A 485 -5.35 -22.89 -0.54
CA ALA A 485 -4.34 -21.87 -0.28
C ALA A 485 -3.98 -21.12 -1.57
N PHE A 486 -3.63 -19.84 -1.44
CA PHE A 486 -3.14 -18.98 -2.52
C PHE A 486 -4.09 -18.76 -3.70
N ASN A 487 -5.32 -19.24 -3.63
CA ASN A 487 -6.32 -19.05 -4.68
C ASN A 487 -6.69 -17.57 -4.87
N ASP A 488 -6.74 -16.82 -3.79
CA ASP A 488 -6.95 -15.37 -3.79
C ASP A 488 -5.75 -14.61 -4.38
N VAL A 489 -4.53 -15.07 -4.09
CA VAL A 489 -3.31 -14.47 -4.65
C VAL A 489 -3.26 -14.68 -6.17
N ASP A 490 -3.43 -15.90 -6.64
CA ASP A 490 -3.50 -16.25 -8.06
C ASP A 490 -4.61 -15.48 -8.79
N PHE A 491 -5.80 -15.43 -8.20
CA PHE A 491 -6.93 -14.69 -8.74
C PHE A 491 -6.62 -13.19 -8.89
N CYS A 492 -6.08 -12.57 -7.84
CA CYS A 492 -5.68 -11.17 -7.87
C CYS A 492 -4.62 -10.88 -8.94
N LEU A 493 -3.66 -11.78 -9.12
CA LEU A 493 -2.61 -11.63 -10.13
C LEU A 493 -3.16 -11.79 -11.55
N ARG A 494 -4.04 -12.78 -11.82
CA ARG A 494 -4.72 -12.90 -13.12
C ARG A 494 -5.57 -11.67 -13.45
N VAL A 495 -6.28 -11.11 -12.47
CA VAL A 495 -7.02 -9.85 -12.64
C VAL A 495 -6.05 -8.70 -12.92
N LYS A 496 -4.91 -8.62 -12.22
CA LYS A 496 -3.89 -7.59 -12.43
C LYS A 496 -3.27 -7.64 -13.83
N GLU A 497 -3.07 -8.83 -14.40
CA GLU A 497 -2.58 -9.01 -15.78
C GLU A 497 -3.53 -8.43 -16.86
N LEU A 498 -4.78 -8.14 -16.52
CA LEU A 498 -5.69 -7.38 -17.39
C LEU A 498 -5.37 -5.87 -17.43
N GLY A 499 -4.30 -5.41 -16.77
CA GLY A 499 -3.87 -4.02 -16.76
C GLY A 499 -4.56 -3.16 -15.70
N VAL A 500 -5.27 -3.77 -14.74
CA VAL A 500 -5.91 -3.07 -13.61
C VAL A 500 -5.12 -3.25 -12.32
N ARG A 501 -5.42 -2.44 -11.30
CA ARG A 501 -4.69 -2.47 -10.01
C ARG A 501 -5.56 -3.05 -8.91
N ASN A 502 -4.98 -3.86 -8.03
CA ASN A 502 -5.64 -4.33 -6.81
C ASN A 502 -5.42 -3.32 -5.68
N ILE A 503 -6.41 -3.18 -4.79
CA ILE A 503 -6.44 -2.18 -3.72
C ILE A 503 -6.61 -2.85 -2.35
N TYR A 504 -5.81 -2.46 -1.41
CA TYR A 504 -6.07 -2.56 0.01
C TYR A 504 -6.82 -1.30 0.46
N CYS A 505 -8.08 -1.45 0.88
CA CYS A 505 -8.94 -0.38 1.37
C CYS A 505 -8.80 -0.27 2.90
N ALA A 506 -8.08 0.74 3.37
CA ALA A 506 -7.79 0.92 4.79
C ALA A 506 -9.02 1.36 5.60
N GLU A 507 -10.01 1.97 4.95
CA GLU A 507 -11.26 2.44 5.54
C GLU A 507 -12.26 1.31 5.81
N ALA A 508 -12.15 0.19 5.09
CA ALA A 508 -13.01 -0.98 5.28
C ALA A 508 -12.43 -1.88 6.38
N GLU A 509 -12.86 -1.70 7.62
CA GLU A 509 -12.38 -2.49 8.76
C GLU A 509 -13.40 -3.55 9.21
N LEU A 510 -12.96 -4.82 9.30
CA LEU A 510 -13.73 -5.95 9.80
C LEU A 510 -12.86 -6.83 10.72
N TYR A 511 -13.49 -7.58 11.63
CA TYR A 511 -12.82 -8.72 12.26
C TYR A 511 -12.86 -9.92 11.31
N HIS A 512 -11.83 -10.75 11.39
CA HIS A 512 -11.77 -12.10 10.81
C HIS A 512 -11.31 -13.06 11.89
N HIS A 513 -12.24 -13.86 12.41
CA HIS A 513 -12.06 -14.73 13.57
C HIS A 513 -11.34 -16.03 13.22
N GLU A 514 -10.28 -15.95 12.41
CA GLU A 514 -9.48 -17.06 11.87
C GLU A 514 -9.25 -18.18 12.90
N SER A 515 -9.24 -19.42 12.45
CA SER A 515 -8.90 -20.63 13.20
C SER A 515 -9.99 -21.23 14.10
N VAL A 516 -11.20 -20.67 14.16
CA VAL A 516 -12.29 -21.28 14.94
C VAL A 516 -12.86 -22.52 14.23
N SER A 517 -12.88 -22.50 12.88
CA SER A 517 -13.48 -23.58 12.06
C SER A 517 -12.50 -24.60 11.51
N ARG A 518 -11.22 -24.27 11.29
CA ARG A 518 -10.28 -25.13 10.54
C ARG A 518 -9.27 -25.90 11.39
N GLY A 519 -9.01 -25.49 12.64
CA GLY A 519 -7.90 -26.04 13.45
C GLY A 519 -6.52 -25.81 12.82
N LEU A 520 -5.43 -26.13 13.54
CA LEU A 520 -4.08 -26.06 13.00
C LEU A 520 -3.86 -27.15 11.93
N ASP A 521 -3.30 -26.78 10.76
CA ASP A 521 -3.09 -27.67 9.59
C ASP A 521 -1.91 -28.66 9.76
N HIS A 522 -1.86 -29.39 10.90
CA HIS A 522 -0.80 -30.36 11.17
C HIS A 522 -1.03 -31.75 10.55
N ALA A 523 -2.18 -31.99 9.91
CA ALA A 523 -2.43 -33.27 9.25
C ALA A 523 -1.54 -33.44 8.00
N PRO A 524 -0.86 -34.57 7.79
CA PRO A 524 0.06 -34.79 6.67
C PRO A 524 -0.56 -34.52 5.29
N ALA A 525 -1.84 -34.86 5.08
CA ALA A 525 -2.57 -34.63 3.83
C ALA A 525 -2.76 -33.11 3.55
N LYS A 526 -3.05 -32.31 4.59
CA LYS A 526 -3.19 -30.85 4.47
C LYS A 526 -1.85 -30.19 4.15
N ALA A 527 -0.76 -30.63 4.79
CA ALA A 527 0.59 -30.15 4.50
C ALA A 527 1.02 -30.50 3.07
N ALA A 528 0.72 -31.71 2.58
CA ALA A 528 1.02 -32.13 1.22
C ALA A 528 0.24 -31.29 0.17
N ARG A 529 -1.04 -31.00 0.43
CA ARG A 529 -1.83 -30.08 -0.41
C ARG A 529 -1.21 -28.69 -0.43
N PHE A 530 -0.96 -28.09 0.73
CA PHE A 530 -0.36 -26.76 0.85
C PHE A 530 0.96 -26.65 0.08
N ASN A 531 1.83 -27.65 0.18
CA ASN A 531 3.10 -27.66 -0.55
C ASN A 531 2.89 -27.71 -2.08
N ARG A 532 1.91 -28.47 -2.59
CA ARG A 532 1.59 -28.49 -4.03
C ARG A 532 1.05 -27.13 -4.50
N GLU A 533 0.14 -26.54 -3.72
CA GLU A 533 -0.43 -25.21 -4.00
C GLU A 533 0.64 -24.11 -3.97
N LEU A 534 1.57 -24.18 -3.01
CA LEU A 534 2.72 -23.28 -2.94
C LEU A 534 3.68 -23.44 -4.13
N GLU A 535 3.94 -24.67 -4.55
CA GLU A 535 4.81 -24.92 -5.70
C GLU A 535 4.18 -24.43 -7.00
N TYR A 536 2.86 -24.64 -7.18
CA TYR A 536 2.12 -24.04 -8.29
C TYR A 536 2.28 -22.52 -8.31
N LEU A 537 2.07 -21.86 -7.17
CA LEU A 537 2.22 -20.41 -7.06
C LEU A 537 3.62 -19.93 -7.47
N LYS A 538 4.68 -20.62 -7.01
CA LYS A 538 6.07 -20.28 -7.31
C LYS A 538 6.41 -20.41 -8.80
N VAL A 539 5.88 -21.44 -9.45
CA VAL A 539 6.12 -21.65 -10.88
C VAL A 539 5.35 -20.65 -11.71
N GLN A 540 4.07 -20.48 -11.43
CA GLN A 540 3.18 -19.62 -12.20
C GLN A 540 3.53 -18.13 -12.06
N TRP A 541 3.87 -17.70 -10.86
CA TRP A 541 4.04 -16.29 -10.51
C TRP A 541 5.48 -15.94 -10.10
N LYS A 542 6.46 -16.63 -10.65
CA LYS A 542 7.89 -16.48 -10.35
C LYS A 542 8.32 -15.00 -10.36
N ASN A 543 7.98 -14.26 -11.41
CA ASN A 543 8.40 -12.87 -11.57
C ASN A 543 7.89 -11.97 -10.44
N TYR A 544 6.62 -12.15 -10.01
CA TYR A 544 6.05 -11.40 -8.89
C TYR A 544 6.64 -11.80 -7.54
N ILE A 545 7.00 -13.07 -7.36
CA ILE A 545 7.64 -13.57 -6.12
C ILE A 545 9.07 -13.02 -6.01
N GLU A 546 9.78 -12.89 -7.12
CA GLU A 546 11.12 -12.33 -7.18
C GLU A 546 11.11 -10.79 -7.06
N HIS A 547 10.10 -10.14 -7.65
CA HIS A 547 9.93 -8.69 -7.62
C HIS A 547 8.44 -8.29 -7.50
N ASP A 548 7.98 -8.08 -6.26
CA ASP A 548 6.65 -7.51 -6.02
C ASP A 548 6.70 -5.99 -6.17
N PRO A 549 6.04 -5.38 -7.18
CA PRO A 549 6.05 -3.93 -7.38
C PRO A 549 5.45 -3.16 -6.18
N ALA A 550 4.61 -3.79 -5.38
CA ALA A 550 4.08 -3.19 -4.16
C ALA A 550 5.05 -3.19 -2.97
N TYR A 551 6.25 -3.77 -3.12
CA TYR A 551 7.22 -3.92 -2.03
C TYR A 551 8.62 -3.47 -2.44
N SER A 552 9.31 -2.74 -1.56
CA SER A 552 10.68 -2.28 -1.88
C SER A 552 11.67 -3.43 -1.90
N PRO A 553 12.53 -3.55 -2.93
CA PRO A 553 13.58 -4.57 -3.00
C PRO A 553 14.63 -4.45 -1.89
N ASN A 554 14.67 -3.33 -1.15
CA ASN A 554 15.58 -3.08 -0.04
C ASN A 554 15.06 -3.57 1.32
N LEU A 555 13.83 -4.12 1.36
CA LEU A 555 13.21 -4.65 2.57
C LEU A 555 13.22 -6.18 2.56
N THR A 556 13.34 -6.79 3.76
CA THR A 556 13.42 -8.26 3.90
C THR A 556 12.11 -8.95 3.57
N LEU A 557 12.20 -10.07 2.85
CA LEU A 557 11.10 -11.01 2.62
C LEU A 557 11.07 -12.16 3.63
N LEU A 558 12.01 -12.20 4.58
CA LEU A 558 12.05 -13.21 5.64
C LEU A 558 11.09 -12.94 6.80
N ARG A 559 10.51 -11.74 6.87
CA ARG A 559 9.61 -11.30 7.95
C ARG A 559 8.58 -10.30 7.45
N GLU A 560 7.35 -10.44 7.87
CA GLU A 560 6.19 -9.61 7.50
C GLU A 560 6.16 -8.24 8.22
N ASN A 561 7.31 -7.59 8.40
CA ASN A 561 7.45 -6.39 9.24
C ASN A 561 8.17 -5.20 8.59
N PHE A 562 8.45 -5.24 7.30
CA PHE A 562 9.13 -4.17 6.55
C PHE A 562 10.51 -3.78 7.13
N SER A 563 11.25 -4.71 7.68
CA SER A 563 12.63 -4.47 8.12
C SER A 563 13.58 -4.38 6.93
N ILE A 564 14.70 -3.68 7.10
CA ILE A 564 15.76 -3.61 6.09
C ILE A 564 16.36 -5.00 5.89
N LYS A 565 16.68 -5.38 4.65
CA LYS A 565 17.40 -6.60 4.30
C LYS A 565 18.69 -6.75 5.11
N ALA A 566 19.02 -7.95 5.50
CA ALA A 566 20.34 -8.29 6.02
C ALA A 566 21.35 -8.39 4.87
N LYS A 567 22.65 -8.33 5.19
CA LYS A 567 23.72 -8.36 4.19
C LYS A 567 23.62 -9.62 3.30
N GLU A 568 23.29 -10.73 3.92
CA GLU A 568 23.17 -12.05 3.26
C GLU A 568 22.04 -12.11 2.24
N GLU A 569 21.01 -11.28 2.40
CA GLU A 569 19.85 -11.20 1.50
C GLU A 569 20.13 -10.38 0.23
N PHE A 570 21.25 -9.64 0.15
CA PHE A 570 21.65 -8.88 -1.04
C PHE A 570 22.54 -9.68 -1.99
N SER A 571 23.03 -10.83 -1.57
CA SER A 571 23.96 -11.68 -2.32
C SER A 571 23.29 -12.90 -2.95
N SER A 572 21.96 -13.02 -2.81
CA SER A 572 21.18 -14.13 -3.38
C SER A 572 20.49 -13.73 -4.71
#